data_937b53c362be5d65e3d589c3ab2fa524
#
_entry.id   937b53c362be5d65e3d589c3ab2fa524
#
_cell.length_a   1.000
_cell.length_b   1.000
_cell.length_c   1.000
_cell.angle_alpha   90.00
_cell.angle_beta   90.00
_cell.angle_gamma   90.00
#
_symmetry.space_group_name_H-M   'P 1'
#
loop_
_entity.id
_entity.type
_entity.pdbx_description
1 polymer ?
#
loop_
_entity_poly.entity_id
_entity_poly.type
_entity_poly.pdbx_seq_one_letter_code
_entity_poly.pdbx_strand_id
1 'polypeptide(L)'
;MEMMKLSLGPLQYFWPREHTLAFYREAADWPVDIIYLGETVCSKRRELGTRDWIVLAAELARSGKQVVLSSLALIEAESELGVLQRLVDHGDCWIEANDLSAVQLCRERGVPFVAGPTLNVYNHHALAMLMEDGLRRWVPGVEQGHVLLRELREAMRAEQREMPELEVIAFGRLPLAFSARCFTARALDVAKDQCGFRCIDYPDGMPLATREGRPFLRINGIQIQGEEITDLGPELPQLRELGVDILRLYPQAEGMAEMVAHYHLARRSPVAPPRIGARNGYWHGEPGMRVPETT
;
A
#
# COMPACT_ATOMS: atom_id res chain seq x y z
N MET A 1 23.56 -5.16 -10.10
CA MET A 1 22.12 -5.05 -9.76
C MET A 1 21.90 -3.68 -9.14
N GLU A 2 20.91 -2.97 -9.61
CA GLU A 2 20.48 -1.70 -9.02
C GLU A 2 19.95 -1.94 -7.59
N MET A 3 20.17 -0.99 -6.72
CA MET A 3 19.73 -1.10 -5.31
C MET A 3 18.22 -0.93 -5.24
N MET A 4 17.51 -1.82 -4.55
CA MET A 4 16.07 -1.69 -4.32
C MET A 4 15.72 -0.33 -3.71
N LYS A 5 14.72 0.36 -4.25
CA LYS A 5 14.18 1.60 -3.70
C LYS A 5 13.32 1.33 -2.46
N LEU A 6 13.10 2.36 -1.63
CA LEU A 6 12.13 2.34 -0.54
C LEU A 6 10.95 3.24 -0.89
N SER A 7 9.74 2.75 -0.66
CA SER A 7 8.53 3.56 -0.72
C SER A 7 7.84 3.63 0.64
N LEU A 8 7.35 4.79 0.99
CA LEU A 8 6.35 4.96 2.04
C LEU A 8 4.98 4.81 1.37
N GLY A 9 4.29 3.71 1.67
CA GLY A 9 2.96 3.42 1.14
C GLY A 9 1.91 4.43 1.61
N PRO A 10 0.71 4.43 1.02
CA PRO A 10 -0.34 5.36 1.43
C PRO A 10 -0.75 5.11 2.88
N LEU A 11 -1.07 6.20 3.59
CA LEU A 11 -1.62 6.12 4.93
C LEU A 11 -3.00 5.46 4.89
N GLN A 12 -3.13 4.30 5.50
CA GLN A 12 -4.39 3.56 5.51
C GLN A 12 -5.31 3.96 6.69
N TYR A 13 -4.75 4.61 7.71
CA TYR A 13 -5.47 5.00 8.92
C TYR A 13 -6.08 6.39 8.80
N PHE A 14 -7.01 6.69 9.69
CA PHE A 14 -7.63 8.01 9.77
C PHE A 14 -7.05 8.79 10.94
N TRP A 15 -6.08 9.63 10.65
CA TRP A 15 -5.45 10.51 11.63
C TRP A 15 -5.97 11.94 11.54
N PRO A 16 -5.88 12.71 12.63
CA PRO A 16 -6.16 14.15 12.61
C PRO A 16 -5.28 14.86 11.56
N ARG A 17 -5.83 15.90 10.94
CA ARG A 17 -5.18 16.69 9.90
C ARG A 17 -3.74 17.07 10.24
N GLU A 18 -3.54 17.68 11.41
CA GLU A 18 -2.24 18.18 11.83
C GLU A 18 -1.23 17.05 12.01
N HIS A 19 -1.67 15.91 12.53
CA HIS A 19 -0.83 14.72 12.67
C HIS A 19 -0.41 14.18 11.29
N THR A 20 -1.36 14.06 10.37
CA THR A 20 -1.07 13.59 9.01
C THR A 20 -0.08 14.49 8.28
N LEU A 21 -0.27 15.82 8.37
CA LEU A 21 0.65 16.78 7.74
C LEU A 21 2.03 16.76 8.37
N ALA A 22 2.12 16.68 9.70
CA ALA A 22 3.39 16.58 10.41
C ALA A 22 4.16 15.33 10.02
N PHE A 23 3.47 14.17 9.99
CA PHE A 23 4.05 12.89 9.57
C PHE A 23 4.68 12.95 8.17
N TYR A 24 3.95 13.44 7.19
CA TYR A 24 4.46 13.50 5.82
C TYR A 24 5.58 14.54 5.63
N ARG A 25 5.55 15.64 6.37
CA ARG A 25 6.65 16.63 6.37
C ARG A 25 7.91 16.06 6.98
N GLU A 26 7.79 15.29 8.06
CA GLU A 26 8.92 14.57 8.63
C GLU A 26 9.45 13.51 7.65
N ALA A 27 8.56 12.79 6.95
CA ALA A 27 8.92 11.80 5.93
C ALA A 27 9.67 12.40 4.72
N ALA A 28 9.58 13.71 4.49
CA ALA A 28 10.39 14.40 3.47
C ALA A 28 11.90 14.24 3.72
N ASP A 29 12.32 14.17 4.98
CA ASP A 29 13.71 14.03 5.39
C ASP A 29 14.15 12.57 5.54
N TRP A 30 13.23 11.61 5.49
CA TRP A 30 13.55 10.19 5.60
C TRP A 30 14.20 9.65 4.33
N PRO A 31 15.04 8.61 4.43
CA PRO A 31 15.73 8.01 3.30
C PRO A 31 14.82 7.08 2.47
N VAL A 32 13.60 7.53 2.18
CA VAL A 32 12.68 6.91 1.20
C VAL A 32 12.84 7.56 -0.17
N ASP A 33 12.60 6.80 -1.22
CA ASP A 33 12.74 7.28 -2.60
C ASP A 33 11.37 7.73 -3.15
N ILE A 34 10.29 7.11 -2.65
CA ILE A 34 8.92 7.28 -3.14
C ILE A 34 7.98 7.50 -1.96
N ILE A 35 7.02 8.41 -2.10
CA ILE A 35 5.95 8.64 -1.11
C ILE A 35 4.59 8.57 -1.78
N TYR A 36 3.71 7.74 -1.22
CA TYR A 36 2.32 7.62 -1.63
C TYR A 36 1.43 8.49 -0.75
N LEU A 37 0.52 9.25 -1.36
CA LEU A 37 -0.41 10.16 -0.71
C LEU A 37 -1.84 9.90 -1.15
N GLY A 38 -2.80 10.12 -0.29
CA GLY A 38 -4.22 10.06 -0.63
C GLY A 38 -5.00 9.17 0.33
N GLU A 39 -6.32 9.24 0.23
CA GLU A 39 -7.23 8.39 0.99
C GLU A 39 -7.54 7.12 0.17
N THR A 40 -7.18 5.97 0.69
CA THR A 40 -7.37 4.68 0.02
C THR A 40 -8.52 3.85 0.58
N VAL A 41 -9.00 4.18 1.79
CA VAL A 41 -9.92 3.33 2.55
C VAL A 41 -11.35 3.86 2.49
N CYS A 42 -11.60 5.11 2.85
CA CYS A 42 -12.98 5.59 2.99
C CYS A 42 -13.18 7.04 2.53
N SER A 43 -13.99 7.24 1.52
CA SER A 43 -14.31 8.55 0.93
C SER A 43 -14.89 9.57 1.91
N LYS A 44 -15.41 9.10 3.05
CA LYS A 44 -15.96 9.97 4.11
C LYS A 44 -14.87 10.59 4.99
N ARG A 45 -13.66 10.08 5.00
CA ARG A 45 -12.50 10.63 5.72
C ARG A 45 -12.05 11.91 5.04
N ARG A 46 -12.27 13.07 5.67
CA ARG A 46 -12.06 14.39 5.05
C ARG A 46 -11.23 15.34 5.90
N GLU A 47 -10.36 14.80 6.76
CA GLU A 47 -9.34 15.61 7.45
C GLU A 47 -8.43 16.32 6.44
N LEU A 48 -8.13 15.66 5.32
CA LEU A 48 -7.47 16.23 4.16
C LEU A 48 -8.36 16.07 2.92
N GLY A 49 -8.61 17.17 2.22
CA GLY A 49 -9.33 17.16 0.95
C GLY A 49 -8.37 16.96 -0.24
N THR A 50 -8.93 16.81 -1.45
CA THR A 50 -8.15 16.64 -2.69
C THR A 50 -7.10 17.74 -2.88
N ARG A 51 -7.47 19.00 -2.60
CA ARG A 51 -6.55 20.14 -2.71
C ARG A 51 -5.39 20.05 -1.73
N ASP A 52 -5.64 19.56 -0.52
CA ASP A 52 -4.60 19.40 0.50
C ASP A 52 -3.58 18.34 0.07
N TRP A 53 -4.05 17.21 -0.47
CA TRP A 53 -3.18 16.17 -1.01
C TRP A 53 -2.32 16.66 -2.17
N ILE A 54 -2.88 17.43 -3.09
CA ILE A 54 -2.16 18.03 -4.21
C ILE A 54 -1.09 19.03 -3.74
N VAL A 55 -1.42 19.88 -2.77
CA VAL A 55 -0.45 20.84 -2.20
C VAL A 55 0.68 20.10 -1.49
N LEU A 56 0.35 19.09 -0.69
CA LEU A 56 1.34 18.27 -0.01
C LEU A 56 2.22 17.49 -1.01
N ALA A 57 1.64 16.99 -2.10
CA ALA A 57 2.40 16.33 -3.17
C ALA A 57 3.44 17.27 -3.79
N ALA A 58 3.06 18.49 -4.11
CA ALA A 58 3.99 19.50 -4.63
C ALA A 58 5.06 19.91 -3.60
N GLU A 59 4.73 19.94 -2.31
CA GLU A 59 5.69 20.18 -1.23
C GLU A 59 6.75 19.07 -1.16
N LEU A 60 6.31 17.80 -1.13
CA LEU A 60 7.19 16.63 -1.05
C LEU A 60 8.03 16.40 -2.32
N ALA A 61 7.49 16.69 -3.49
CA ALA A 61 8.25 16.58 -4.74
C ALA A 61 9.48 17.50 -4.75
N ARG A 62 9.44 18.67 -4.08
CA ARG A 62 10.59 19.58 -3.95
C ARG A 62 11.72 18.98 -3.10
N SER A 63 11.45 18.00 -2.26
CA SER A 63 12.50 17.28 -1.52
C SER A 63 13.20 16.18 -2.35
N GLY A 64 12.88 16.09 -3.65
CA GLY A 64 13.47 15.11 -4.58
C GLY A 64 12.83 13.73 -4.52
N LYS A 65 11.71 13.56 -3.82
CA LYS A 65 10.95 12.29 -3.75
C LYS A 65 10.06 12.13 -4.99
N GLN A 66 9.92 10.89 -5.47
CA GLN A 66 8.81 10.58 -6.36
C GLN A 66 7.52 10.55 -5.55
N VAL A 67 6.53 11.33 -5.93
CA VAL A 67 5.21 11.33 -5.28
C VAL A 67 4.20 10.61 -6.17
N VAL A 68 3.38 9.76 -5.55
CA VAL A 68 2.29 9.02 -6.18
C VAL A 68 1.00 9.34 -5.44
N LEU A 69 -0.06 9.70 -6.17
CA LEU A 69 -1.38 9.95 -5.59
C LEU A 69 -2.22 8.67 -5.66
N SER A 70 -2.68 8.20 -4.51
CA SER A 70 -3.44 6.95 -4.40
C SER A 70 -4.95 7.18 -4.50
N SER A 71 -5.64 6.34 -5.26
CA SER A 71 -7.09 6.31 -5.35
C SER A 71 -7.71 5.46 -4.24
N LEU A 72 -9.02 5.60 -4.03
CA LEU A 72 -9.80 4.70 -3.17
C LEU A 72 -9.76 3.26 -3.70
N ALA A 73 -9.77 2.29 -2.78
CA ALA A 73 -9.91 0.87 -3.10
C ALA A 73 -11.32 0.47 -3.56
N LEU A 74 -12.34 1.21 -3.15
CA LEU A 74 -13.71 1.07 -3.59
C LEU A 74 -14.31 2.43 -3.94
N ILE A 75 -14.82 2.55 -5.16
CA ILE A 75 -15.53 3.72 -5.65
C ILE A 75 -17.00 3.35 -5.84
N GLU A 76 -17.88 3.93 -5.02
CA GLU A 76 -19.30 3.58 -4.95
C GLU A 76 -20.22 4.70 -5.49
N ALA A 77 -19.70 5.92 -5.70
CA ALA A 77 -20.52 7.08 -6.03
C ALA A 77 -19.86 8.00 -7.07
N GLU A 78 -20.70 8.70 -7.84
CA GLU A 78 -20.26 9.69 -8.84
C GLU A 78 -19.38 10.80 -8.24
N SER A 79 -19.67 11.21 -7.00
CA SER A 79 -18.86 12.20 -6.30
C SER A 79 -17.42 11.74 -6.04
N GLU A 80 -17.21 10.43 -5.88
CA GLU A 80 -15.90 9.80 -5.68
C GLU A 80 -15.14 9.72 -7.01
N LEU A 81 -15.85 9.40 -8.10
CA LEU A 81 -15.29 9.51 -9.46
C LEU A 81 -14.84 10.94 -9.77
N GLY A 82 -15.64 11.95 -9.38
CA GLY A 82 -15.24 13.35 -9.52
C GLY A 82 -14.01 13.74 -8.69
N VAL A 83 -13.76 13.10 -7.54
CA VAL A 83 -12.50 13.25 -6.78
C VAL A 83 -11.35 12.63 -7.55
N LEU A 84 -11.51 11.40 -8.02
CA LEU A 84 -10.51 10.67 -8.80
C LEU A 84 -10.12 11.44 -10.06
N GLN A 85 -11.09 11.96 -10.83
CA GLN A 85 -10.83 12.78 -12.00
C GLN A 85 -9.92 13.97 -11.69
N ARG A 86 -10.19 14.70 -10.60
CA ARG A 86 -9.34 15.83 -10.18
C ARG A 86 -7.92 15.43 -9.81
N LEU A 87 -7.73 14.23 -9.24
CA LEU A 87 -6.37 13.71 -8.96
C LEU A 87 -5.63 13.37 -10.25
N VAL A 88 -6.29 12.71 -11.20
CA VAL A 88 -5.71 12.34 -12.50
C VAL A 88 -5.44 13.57 -13.36
N ASP A 89 -6.39 14.51 -13.44
CA ASP A 89 -6.28 15.75 -14.24
C ASP A 89 -5.18 16.70 -13.71
N HIS A 90 -4.71 16.52 -12.48
CA HIS A 90 -3.57 17.27 -11.95
C HIS A 90 -2.29 16.99 -12.76
N GLY A 91 -2.06 15.77 -13.22
CA GLY A 91 -1.06 15.39 -14.21
C GLY A 91 0.40 15.37 -13.76
N ASP A 92 0.76 16.00 -12.64
CA ASP A 92 2.15 16.13 -12.19
C ASP A 92 2.67 14.90 -11.42
N CYS A 93 1.76 13.99 -11.01
CA CYS A 93 2.09 12.79 -10.24
C CYS A 93 1.59 11.53 -10.93
N TRP A 94 2.28 10.41 -10.70
CA TRP A 94 1.69 9.11 -11.01
C TRP A 94 0.48 8.84 -10.12
N ILE A 95 -0.43 7.99 -10.60
CA ILE A 95 -1.61 7.57 -9.84
C ILE A 95 -1.43 6.11 -9.39
N GLU A 96 -1.64 5.82 -8.11
CA GLU A 96 -1.86 4.45 -7.68
C GLU A 96 -3.34 4.12 -7.91
N ALA A 97 -3.59 3.28 -8.91
CA ALA A 97 -4.91 2.79 -9.25
C ALA A 97 -5.27 1.62 -8.35
N ASN A 98 -6.22 1.82 -7.45
CA ASN A 98 -6.77 0.81 -6.55
C ASN A 98 -8.16 0.31 -7.00
N ASP A 99 -8.72 0.91 -8.05
CA ASP A 99 -9.98 0.58 -8.72
C ASP A 99 -9.80 0.70 -10.24
N LEU A 100 -10.53 -0.09 -11.03
CA LEU A 100 -10.42 -0.09 -12.49
C LEU A 100 -10.84 1.25 -13.13
N SER A 101 -11.68 2.05 -12.47
CA SER A 101 -12.00 3.39 -12.94
C SER A 101 -10.77 4.31 -12.94
N ALA A 102 -9.82 4.11 -12.00
CA ALA A 102 -8.56 4.85 -12.01
C ALA A 102 -7.67 4.43 -13.18
N VAL A 103 -7.62 3.14 -13.52
CA VAL A 103 -6.92 2.63 -14.72
C VAL A 103 -7.47 3.29 -15.98
N GLN A 104 -8.80 3.29 -16.13
CA GLN A 104 -9.46 3.87 -17.31
C GLN A 104 -9.15 5.37 -17.45
N LEU A 105 -9.27 6.14 -16.37
CA LEU A 105 -8.98 7.58 -16.38
C LEU A 105 -7.51 7.88 -16.68
N CYS A 106 -6.58 7.12 -16.10
CA CYS A 106 -5.14 7.27 -16.38
C CYS A 106 -4.85 6.99 -17.86
N ARG A 107 -5.42 5.91 -18.42
CA ARG A 107 -5.30 5.59 -19.85
C ARG A 107 -5.81 6.73 -20.73
N GLU A 108 -7.01 7.25 -20.46
CA GLU A 108 -7.63 8.34 -21.24
C GLU A 108 -6.81 9.62 -21.21
N ARG A 109 -6.12 9.92 -20.13
CA ARG A 109 -5.30 11.13 -19.92
C ARG A 109 -3.82 10.93 -20.26
N GLY A 110 -3.40 9.69 -20.55
CA GLY A 110 -1.99 9.35 -20.77
C GLY A 110 -1.12 9.52 -19.51
N VAL A 111 -1.72 9.41 -18.32
CA VAL A 111 -1.02 9.50 -17.03
C VAL A 111 -0.47 8.14 -16.65
N PRO A 112 0.83 7.98 -16.36
CA PRO A 112 1.40 6.73 -15.87
C PRO A 112 0.78 6.32 -14.54
N PHE A 113 0.56 5.02 -14.34
CA PHE A 113 -0.02 4.54 -13.09
C PHE A 113 0.72 3.35 -12.48
N VAL A 114 0.46 3.17 -11.20
CA VAL A 114 0.83 2.01 -10.37
C VAL A 114 -0.40 1.16 -10.18
N ALA A 115 -0.36 -0.13 -10.50
CA ALA A 115 -1.43 -1.05 -10.12
C ALA A 115 -1.30 -1.36 -8.62
N GLY A 116 -2.25 -0.87 -7.83
CA GLY A 116 -2.32 -1.13 -6.40
C GLY A 116 -2.78 -2.56 -6.09
N PRO A 117 -2.58 -3.04 -4.85
CA PRO A 117 -2.83 -4.43 -4.47
C PRO A 117 -4.30 -4.84 -4.60
N THR A 118 -5.23 -3.89 -4.58
CA THR A 118 -6.68 -4.13 -4.67
C THR A 118 -7.19 -4.37 -6.08
N LEU A 119 -6.36 -4.17 -7.12
CA LEU A 119 -6.72 -4.56 -8.50
C LEU A 119 -6.70 -6.06 -8.72
N ASN A 120 -6.20 -6.84 -7.77
CA ASN A 120 -6.22 -8.31 -7.80
C ASN A 120 -5.63 -8.91 -9.07
N VAL A 121 -4.42 -8.48 -9.43
CA VAL A 121 -3.69 -8.99 -10.61
C VAL A 121 -2.96 -10.27 -10.24
N TYR A 122 -3.47 -11.43 -10.68
CA TYR A 122 -2.95 -12.76 -10.31
C TYR A 122 -2.29 -13.52 -11.46
N ASN A 123 -2.27 -12.98 -12.65
CA ASN A 123 -1.68 -13.66 -13.81
C ASN A 123 -1.07 -12.68 -14.81
N HIS A 124 -0.18 -13.20 -15.64
CA HIS A 124 0.57 -12.42 -16.60
C HIS A 124 -0.29 -11.78 -17.71
N HIS A 125 -1.44 -12.40 -18.09
CA HIS A 125 -2.33 -11.81 -19.08
C HIS A 125 -3.00 -10.53 -18.55
N ALA A 126 -3.49 -10.55 -17.30
CA ALA A 126 -4.04 -9.35 -16.66
C ALA A 126 -2.98 -8.25 -16.51
N LEU A 127 -1.74 -8.65 -16.12
CA LEU A 127 -0.63 -7.71 -16.01
C LEU A 127 -0.28 -7.09 -17.37
N ALA A 128 -0.18 -7.89 -18.41
CA ALA A 128 0.11 -7.44 -19.77
C ALA A 128 -0.94 -6.46 -20.30
N MET A 129 -2.24 -6.74 -20.05
CA MET A 129 -3.33 -5.83 -20.42
C MET A 129 -3.18 -4.46 -19.75
N LEU A 130 -2.89 -4.43 -18.45
CA LEU A 130 -2.67 -3.18 -17.74
C LEU A 130 -1.44 -2.42 -18.24
N MET A 131 -0.39 -3.12 -18.67
CA MET A 131 0.79 -2.50 -19.26
C MET A 131 0.48 -1.80 -20.60
N GLU A 132 -0.40 -2.37 -21.40
CA GLU A 132 -0.91 -1.75 -22.63
C GLU A 132 -1.72 -0.49 -22.32
N ASP A 133 -2.36 -0.43 -21.15
CA ASP A 133 -3.10 0.74 -20.65
C ASP A 133 -2.22 1.80 -19.95
N GLY A 134 -0.91 1.59 -19.84
CA GLY A 134 0.04 2.58 -19.28
C GLY A 134 0.59 2.27 -17.90
N LEU A 135 0.39 1.04 -17.39
CA LEU A 135 1.00 0.58 -16.15
C LEU A 135 2.53 0.70 -16.21
N ARG A 136 3.12 1.25 -15.14
CA ARG A 136 4.58 1.34 -14.96
C ARG A 136 5.10 0.56 -13.77
N ARG A 137 4.26 0.36 -12.77
CA ARG A 137 4.61 -0.33 -11.52
C ARG A 137 3.45 -1.18 -11.03
N TRP A 138 3.76 -2.35 -10.50
CA TRP A 138 2.76 -3.25 -9.95
C TRP A 138 3.07 -3.60 -8.51
N VAL A 139 2.05 -3.48 -7.65
CA VAL A 139 2.07 -3.94 -6.27
C VAL A 139 1.21 -5.19 -6.18
N PRO A 140 1.79 -6.37 -5.97
CA PRO A 140 1.04 -7.61 -5.82
C PRO A 140 0.07 -7.58 -4.64
N GLY A 141 -0.98 -8.37 -4.72
CA GLY A 141 -1.87 -8.63 -3.59
C GLY A 141 -1.11 -9.25 -2.41
N VAL A 142 -1.59 -9.02 -1.20
CA VAL A 142 -0.87 -9.37 0.04
C VAL A 142 -0.60 -10.87 0.23
N GLU A 143 -1.38 -11.73 -0.41
CA GLU A 143 -1.25 -13.20 -0.37
C GLU A 143 -0.39 -13.76 -1.51
N GLN A 144 0.11 -12.91 -2.40
CA GLN A 144 0.97 -13.33 -3.51
C GLN A 144 2.41 -13.50 -3.04
N GLY A 145 2.75 -14.72 -2.62
CA GLY A 145 4.08 -15.07 -2.15
C GLY A 145 5.12 -15.22 -3.27
N HIS A 146 6.36 -15.46 -2.88
CA HIS A 146 7.52 -15.50 -3.78
C HIS A 146 7.42 -16.54 -4.91
N VAL A 147 6.73 -17.65 -4.69
CA VAL A 147 6.54 -18.71 -5.71
C VAL A 147 5.69 -18.18 -6.85
N LEU A 148 4.52 -17.61 -6.53
CA LEU A 148 3.61 -17.06 -7.55
C LEU A 148 4.26 -15.91 -8.33
N LEU A 149 4.99 -15.04 -7.65
CA LEU A 149 5.69 -13.93 -8.31
C LEU A 149 6.78 -14.42 -9.28
N ARG A 150 7.47 -15.51 -8.93
CA ARG A 150 8.46 -16.16 -9.80
C ARG A 150 7.79 -16.75 -11.03
N GLU A 151 6.73 -17.54 -10.84
CA GLU A 151 5.96 -18.15 -11.94
C GLU A 151 5.41 -17.11 -12.91
N LEU A 152 4.85 -16.01 -12.38
CA LEU A 152 4.33 -14.91 -13.20
C LEU A 152 5.46 -14.27 -14.03
N ARG A 153 6.62 -14.04 -13.41
CA ARG A 153 7.78 -13.48 -14.08
C ARG A 153 8.33 -14.41 -15.19
N GLU A 154 8.34 -15.71 -14.93
CA GLU A 154 8.72 -16.72 -15.92
C GLU A 154 7.74 -16.75 -17.10
N ALA A 155 6.43 -16.65 -16.83
CA ALA A 155 5.40 -16.57 -17.86
C ALA A 155 5.55 -15.30 -18.74
N MET A 156 5.80 -14.13 -18.13
CA MET A 156 6.08 -12.90 -18.88
C MET A 156 7.32 -13.05 -19.79
N ARG A 157 8.39 -13.65 -19.25
CA ARG A 157 9.61 -13.90 -20.02
C ARG A 157 9.37 -14.86 -21.19
N ALA A 158 8.57 -15.91 -20.98
CA ALA A 158 8.22 -16.87 -22.03
C ALA A 158 7.47 -16.22 -23.20
N GLU A 159 6.68 -15.19 -22.91
CA GLU A 159 5.99 -14.35 -23.91
C GLU A 159 6.85 -13.19 -24.44
N GLN A 160 8.14 -13.12 -24.07
CA GLN A 160 9.06 -12.03 -24.45
C GLN A 160 8.58 -10.64 -24.04
N ARG A 161 7.86 -10.56 -22.91
CA ARG A 161 7.36 -9.32 -22.32
C ARG A 161 8.27 -8.89 -21.16
N GLU A 162 8.55 -7.57 -21.09
CA GLU A 162 9.23 -6.99 -19.95
C GLU A 162 8.29 -6.91 -18.75
N MET A 163 8.86 -6.98 -17.53
CA MET A 163 8.09 -6.73 -16.30
C MET A 163 7.97 -5.21 -16.05
N PRO A 164 6.84 -4.73 -15.52
CA PRO A 164 6.81 -3.41 -14.90
C PRO A 164 7.68 -3.39 -13.63
N GLU A 165 7.99 -2.22 -13.07
CA GLU A 165 8.62 -2.16 -11.74
C GLU A 165 7.80 -2.99 -10.75
N LEU A 166 8.46 -3.91 -10.03
CA LEU A 166 7.83 -4.76 -9.02
C LEU A 166 8.03 -4.14 -7.64
N GLU A 167 6.93 -3.74 -6.99
CA GLU A 167 6.93 -3.17 -5.65
C GLU A 167 6.24 -4.11 -4.67
N VAL A 168 6.97 -4.63 -3.67
CA VAL A 168 6.47 -5.61 -2.70
C VAL A 168 6.24 -4.93 -1.34
N ILE A 169 5.09 -5.23 -0.70
CA ILE A 169 4.79 -4.79 0.66
C ILE A 169 5.72 -5.54 1.62
N ALA A 170 6.75 -4.84 2.10
CA ALA A 170 7.79 -5.43 2.94
C ALA A 170 7.54 -5.22 4.44
N PHE A 171 6.78 -4.18 4.82
CA PHE A 171 6.51 -3.85 6.22
C PHE A 171 5.13 -3.26 6.42
N GLY A 172 4.48 -3.62 7.52
CA GLY A 172 3.24 -3.05 8.02
C GLY A 172 2.11 -4.06 8.17
N ARG A 173 0.94 -3.60 8.62
CA ARG A 173 -0.27 -4.44 8.66
C ARG A 173 -0.83 -4.61 7.26
N LEU A 174 -1.03 -5.87 6.87
CA LEU A 174 -1.52 -6.18 5.53
C LEU A 174 -3.02 -5.96 5.41
N PRO A 175 -3.48 -5.23 4.37
CA PRO A 175 -4.90 -5.08 4.07
C PRO A 175 -5.44 -6.40 3.49
N LEU A 176 -6.28 -7.10 4.25
CA LEU A 176 -6.78 -8.44 3.88
C LEU A 176 -8.09 -8.41 3.10
N ALA A 177 -8.96 -7.44 3.41
CA ALA A 177 -10.26 -7.33 2.75
C ALA A 177 -10.81 -5.90 2.80
N PHE A 178 -11.60 -5.57 1.79
CA PHE A 178 -12.41 -4.34 1.72
C PHE A 178 -13.87 -4.70 1.53
N SER A 179 -14.77 -3.88 2.08
CA SER A 179 -16.21 -4.06 1.96
C SER A 179 -16.92 -2.73 1.83
N ALA A 180 -17.92 -2.63 0.98
CA ALA A 180 -18.81 -1.48 0.91
C ALA A 180 -19.50 -1.16 2.25
N ARG A 181 -19.51 -2.09 3.19
CA ARG A 181 -20.01 -1.91 4.56
C ARG A 181 -18.89 -1.58 5.51
N CYS A 182 -19.06 -0.51 6.29
CA CYS A 182 -18.06 -0.09 7.27
C CYS A 182 -18.02 -1.02 8.48
N PHE A 183 -16.91 -1.74 8.65
CA PHE A 183 -16.71 -2.63 9.80
C PHE A 183 -16.61 -1.88 11.12
N THR A 184 -15.99 -0.68 11.14
CA THR A 184 -15.92 0.16 12.36
C THR A 184 -17.31 0.60 12.80
N ALA A 185 -18.16 1.09 11.89
CA ALA A 185 -19.52 1.47 12.22
C ALA A 185 -20.33 0.28 12.75
N ARG A 186 -20.17 -0.91 12.12
CA ARG A 186 -20.83 -2.12 12.58
C ARG A 186 -20.35 -2.58 13.96
N ALA A 187 -19.06 -2.51 14.23
CA ALA A 187 -18.49 -2.87 15.54
C ALA A 187 -18.99 -1.96 16.67
N LEU A 188 -19.33 -0.71 16.34
CA LEU A 188 -19.87 0.29 17.27
C LEU A 188 -21.42 0.35 17.27
N ASP A 189 -22.07 -0.54 16.52
CA ASP A 189 -23.53 -0.60 16.35
C ASP A 189 -24.16 0.73 15.89
N VAL A 190 -23.51 1.40 14.94
CA VAL A 190 -23.98 2.64 14.33
C VAL A 190 -24.16 2.50 12.82
N ALA A 191 -25.08 3.28 12.23
CA ALA A 191 -25.24 3.33 10.79
C ALA A 191 -23.99 3.93 10.11
N LYS A 192 -23.61 3.44 8.90
CA LYS A 192 -22.46 3.95 8.12
C LYS A 192 -22.55 5.48 7.93
N ASP A 193 -23.77 6.01 7.78
CA ASP A 193 -23.99 7.44 7.56
C ASP A 193 -23.94 8.29 8.84
N GLN A 194 -24.02 7.66 9.99
CA GLN A 194 -23.96 8.26 11.31
C GLN A 194 -22.72 7.81 12.10
N CYS A 195 -21.67 7.37 11.41
CA CYS A 195 -20.48 6.78 12.04
C CYS A 195 -19.68 7.77 12.92
N GLY A 196 -19.92 9.08 12.80
CA GLY A 196 -19.19 10.11 13.56
C GLY A 196 -17.68 10.07 13.35
N PHE A 197 -17.21 9.38 12.29
CA PHE A 197 -15.79 9.20 11.96
C PHE A 197 -14.95 8.58 13.08
N ARG A 198 -15.57 7.73 13.91
CA ARG A 198 -14.98 7.11 15.10
C ARG A 198 -13.71 6.29 14.80
N CYS A 199 -13.38 5.99 13.53
CA CYS A 199 -12.11 5.39 13.17
C CYS A 199 -10.90 6.29 13.50
N ILE A 200 -11.08 7.60 13.73
CA ILE A 200 -10.03 8.51 14.19
C ILE A 200 -9.54 8.20 15.60
N ASP A 201 -10.39 7.55 16.43
CA ASP A 201 -10.06 7.16 17.79
C ASP A 201 -9.08 5.94 17.82
N TYR A 202 -8.81 5.33 16.66
CA TYR A 202 -8.00 4.12 16.51
C TYR A 202 -6.89 4.34 15.49
N PRO A 203 -5.78 4.99 15.86
CA PRO A 203 -4.73 5.42 14.93
C PRO A 203 -4.06 4.27 14.15
N ASP A 204 -4.08 3.04 14.69
CA ASP A 204 -3.61 1.80 14.03
C ASP A 204 -4.73 0.76 13.84
N GLY A 205 -5.97 1.24 13.70
CA GLY A 205 -7.15 0.39 13.56
C GLY A 205 -7.66 -0.20 14.89
N MET A 206 -8.96 -0.51 14.92
CA MET A 206 -9.63 -1.09 16.09
C MET A 206 -9.28 -2.58 16.22
N PRO A 207 -8.78 -3.06 17.37
CA PRO A 207 -8.45 -4.45 17.55
C PRO A 207 -9.71 -5.35 17.57
N LEU A 208 -9.60 -6.49 16.91
CA LEU A 208 -10.61 -7.55 16.92
C LEU A 208 -9.97 -8.83 17.43
N ALA A 209 -10.50 -9.37 18.54
CA ALA A 209 -10.03 -10.62 19.13
C ALA A 209 -10.94 -11.81 18.77
N THR A 210 -10.40 -13.03 18.88
CA THR A 210 -11.19 -14.26 18.84
C THR A 210 -12.08 -14.35 20.09
N ARG A 211 -12.99 -15.33 20.13
CA ARG A 211 -13.83 -15.59 21.31
C ARG A 211 -13.01 -15.95 22.56
N GLU A 212 -11.82 -16.51 22.38
CA GLU A 212 -10.88 -16.85 23.45
C GLU A 212 -10.01 -15.65 23.87
N GLY A 213 -10.27 -14.45 23.32
CA GLY A 213 -9.56 -13.22 23.67
C GLY A 213 -8.18 -13.06 23.01
N ARG A 214 -7.84 -13.88 22.01
CA ARG A 214 -6.55 -13.74 21.29
C ARG A 214 -6.65 -12.65 20.24
N PRO A 215 -5.64 -11.78 20.09
CA PRO A 215 -5.56 -10.82 18.98
C PRO A 215 -5.65 -11.56 17.64
N PHE A 216 -6.44 -11.03 16.70
CA PHE A 216 -6.72 -11.73 15.44
C PHE A 216 -6.65 -10.81 14.20
N LEU A 217 -7.42 -9.72 14.21
CA LEU A 217 -7.50 -8.77 13.09
C LEU A 217 -7.59 -7.32 13.59
N ARG A 218 -7.42 -6.37 12.66
CA ARG A 218 -7.72 -4.94 12.88
C ARG A 218 -8.84 -4.48 11.96
N ILE A 219 -9.80 -3.77 12.53
CA ILE A 219 -10.88 -3.11 11.80
C ILE A 219 -10.46 -1.67 11.53
N ASN A 220 -10.50 -1.27 10.25
CA ASN A 220 -10.11 0.07 9.84
C ASN A 220 -11.10 0.65 8.82
N GLY A 221 -12.22 1.18 9.28
CA GLY A 221 -13.29 1.66 8.39
C GLY A 221 -13.92 0.53 7.59
N ILE A 222 -13.78 0.57 6.27
CA ILE A 222 -14.26 -0.47 5.35
C ILE A 222 -13.21 -1.59 5.11
N GLN A 223 -12.06 -1.49 5.76
CA GLN A 223 -10.93 -2.39 5.60
C GLN A 223 -10.78 -3.31 6.82
N ILE A 224 -10.40 -4.55 6.57
CA ILE A 224 -9.88 -5.49 7.58
C ILE A 224 -8.39 -5.70 7.30
N GLN A 225 -7.58 -5.63 8.35
CA GLN A 225 -6.15 -5.84 8.30
C GLN A 225 -5.74 -7.02 9.20
N GLY A 226 -4.58 -7.59 8.94
CA GLY A 226 -3.92 -8.49 9.88
C GLY A 226 -3.63 -7.77 11.21
N GLU A 227 -3.76 -8.49 12.33
CA GLU A 227 -3.44 -7.92 13.66
C GLU A 227 -1.95 -7.61 13.78
N GLU A 228 -1.12 -8.49 13.25
CA GLU A 228 0.32 -8.37 13.43
C GLU A 228 1.00 -7.71 12.23
N ILE A 229 2.13 -7.07 12.50
CA ILE A 229 2.95 -6.42 11.49
C ILE A 229 3.72 -7.48 10.71
N THR A 230 3.59 -7.44 9.40
CA THR A 230 4.44 -8.20 8.47
C THR A 230 5.79 -7.51 8.37
N ASP A 231 6.86 -8.32 8.31
CA ASP A 231 8.22 -7.85 8.13
C ASP A 231 8.99 -8.83 7.22
N LEU A 232 9.34 -8.39 6.02
CA LEU A 232 10.15 -9.13 5.05
C LEU A 232 11.63 -8.72 5.07
N GLY A 233 12.10 -8.08 6.13
CA GLY A 233 13.52 -7.75 6.31
C GLY A 233 14.43 -8.98 6.16
N PRO A 234 14.16 -10.10 6.85
CA PRO A 234 14.92 -11.35 6.69
C PRO A 234 14.92 -11.91 5.27
N GLU A 235 13.89 -11.64 4.48
CA GLU A 235 13.71 -12.13 3.12
C GLU A 235 14.36 -11.23 2.04
N LEU A 236 15.07 -10.16 2.41
CA LEU A 236 15.72 -9.23 1.47
C LEU A 236 16.65 -9.93 0.45
N PRO A 237 17.43 -10.97 0.78
CA PRO A 237 18.19 -11.70 -0.23
C PRO A 237 17.28 -12.34 -1.29
N GLN A 238 16.19 -12.99 -0.90
CA GLN A 238 15.23 -13.62 -1.80
C GLN A 238 14.47 -12.59 -2.64
N LEU A 239 14.12 -11.43 -2.08
CA LEU A 239 13.50 -10.31 -2.80
C LEU A 239 14.43 -9.80 -3.92
N ARG A 240 15.75 -9.70 -3.65
CA ARG A 240 16.75 -9.31 -4.66
C ARG A 240 16.83 -10.34 -5.78
N GLU A 241 16.91 -11.63 -5.45
CA GLU A 241 16.98 -12.71 -6.44
C GLU A 241 15.74 -12.75 -7.32
N LEU A 242 14.56 -12.47 -6.73
CA LEU A 242 13.32 -12.36 -7.46
C LEU A 242 13.28 -11.11 -8.36
N GLY A 243 14.17 -10.15 -8.16
CA GLY A 243 14.22 -8.88 -8.90
C GLY A 243 13.13 -7.92 -8.50
N VAL A 244 12.86 -7.80 -7.21
CA VAL A 244 12.02 -6.75 -6.65
C VAL A 244 12.75 -5.42 -6.77
N ASP A 245 12.07 -4.41 -7.28
CA ASP A 245 12.63 -3.07 -7.50
C ASP A 245 12.42 -2.16 -6.30
N ILE A 246 11.30 -2.32 -5.59
CA ILE A 246 10.86 -1.40 -4.55
C ILE A 246 10.29 -2.17 -3.35
N LEU A 247 10.70 -1.76 -2.16
CA LEU A 247 10.18 -2.24 -0.88
C LEU A 247 9.18 -1.22 -0.32
N ARG A 248 7.90 -1.61 -0.19
CA ARG A 248 6.85 -0.76 0.37
C ARG A 248 6.76 -0.92 1.88
N LEU A 249 6.80 0.20 2.60
CA LEU A 249 6.60 0.29 4.03
C LEU A 249 5.27 1.01 4.30
N TYR A 250 4.30 0.32 4.89
CA TYR A 250 3.04 0.96 5.25
C TYR A 250 3.17 1.76 6.55
N PRO A 251 2.71 3.02 6.59
CA PRO A 251 2.70 3.85 7.78
C PRO A 251 2.02 3.16 8.98
N GLN A 252 2.64 3.27 10.14
CA GLN A 252 2.09 2.93 11.44
C GLN A 252 2.15 4.20 12.31
N ALA A 253 1.36 4.26 13.40
CA ALA A 253 1.27 5.46 14.23
C ALA A 253 2.59 5.80 14.93
N GLU A 254 3.44 4.81 15.18
CA GLU A 254 4.70 4.99 15.91
C GLU A 254 5.84 4.23 15.23
N GLY A 255 7.08 4.65 15.43
CA GLY A 255 8.31 3.94 15.07
C GLY A 255 8.65 3.95 13.57
N MET A 256 7.99 4.77 12.73
CA MET A 256 8.22 4.72 11.28
C MET A 256 9.59 5.26 10.86
N ALA A 257 10.10 6.28 11.50
CA ALA A 257 11.43 6.85 11.20
C ALA A 257 12.54 5.79 11.40
N GLU A 258 12.50 5.09 12.53
CA GLU A 258 13.43 4.01 12.88
C GLU A 258 13.28 2.83 11.91
N MET A 259 12.05 2.48 11.53
CA MET A 259 11.81 1.39 10.58
C MET A 259 12.32 1.73 9.19
N VAL A 260 12.09 2.95 8.70
CA VAL A 260 12.64 3.42 7.43
C VAL A 260 14.17 3.41 7.45
N ALA A 261 14.78 3.88 8.54
CA ALA A 261 16.23 3.85 8.71
C ALA A 261 16.78 2.41 8.71
N HIS A 262 16.09 1.49 9.40
CA HIS A 262 16.42 0.05 9.42
C HIS A 262 16.41 -0.55 8.00
N TYR A 263 15.33 -0.39 7.24
CA TYR A 263 15.24 -0.89 5.87
C TYR A 263 16.23 -0.21 4.92
N HIS A 264 16.51 1.09 5.14
CA HIS A 264 17.52 1.81 4.36
C HIS A 264 18.93 1.22 4.52
N LEU A 265 19.30 0.81 5.72
CA LEU A 265 20.56 0.13 5.97
C LEU A 265 20.54 -1.31 5.44
N ALA A 266 19.46 -2.04 5.73
CA ALA A 266 19.31 -3.44 5.37
C ALA A 266 19.33 -3.68 3.84
N ARG A 267 18.72 -2.81 3.05
CA ARG A 267 18.74 -2.93 1.57
C ARG A 267 20.13 -2.80 0.95
N ARG A 268 21.11 -2.28 1.70
CA ARG A 268 22.51 -2.13 1.28
C ARG A 268 23.40 -3.27 1.76
N SER A 269 22.93 -4.06 2.72
CA SER A 269 23.68 -5.17 3.30
C SER A 269 23.46 -6.46 2.47
N PRO A 270 24.49 -7.27 2.25
CA PRO A 270 24.33 -8.62 1.71
C PRO A 270 23.74 -9.59 2.75
N VAL A 271 23.79 -9.24 4.02
CA VAL A 271 23.29 -10.05 5.14
C VAL A 271 21.88 -9.61 5.48
N ALA A 272 20.98 -10.57 5.62
CA ALA A 272 19.62 -10.33 6.07
C ALA A 272 19.60 -9.73 7.49
N PRO A 273 18.80 -8.69 7.75
CA PRO A 273 18.64 -8.15 9.09
C PRO A 273 17.84 -9.10 9.97
N PRO A 274 17.92 -8.98 11.30
CA PRO A 274 17.02 -9.71 12.20
C PRO A 274 15.57 -9.24 11.97
N ARG A 275 14.62 -10.14 12.21
CA ARG A 275 13.20 -9.83 12.13
C ARG A 275 12.79 -8.88 13.27
N ILE A 276 12.05 -7.84 12.90
CA ILE A 276 11.47 -6.86 13.86
C ILE A 276 9.96 -7.09 13.95
N GLY A 277 9.30 -7.34 12.83
CA GLY A 277 7.87 -7.69 12.78
C GLY A 277 7.62 -9.15 13.10
N ALA A 278 6.35 -9.51 13.25
CA ALA A 278 5.95 -10.81 13.76
C ALA A 278 5.65 -11.84 12.66
N ARG A 279 5.34 -11.45 11.41
CA ARG A 279 4.73 -12.34 10.42
C ARG A 279 5.31 -12.18 9.00
N ASN A 280 5.34 -13.30 8.27
CA ASN A 280 5.71 -13.35 6.85
C ASN A 280 5.08 -14.55 6.12
N GLY A 281 4.07 -15.20 6.71
CA GLY A 281 3.50 -16.45 6.20
C GLY A 281 3.06 -16.39 4.76
N TYR A 282 2.37 -15.32 4.34
CA TYR A 282 1.94 -15.16 2.93
C TYR A 282 3.10 -15.15 1.94
N TRP A 283 4.24 -14.57 2.30
CA TRP A 283 5.42 -14.58 1.44
C TRP A 283 5.90 -15.99 1.11
N HIS A 284 5.74 -16.91 2.06
CA HIS A 284 6.13 -18.33 1.93
C HIS A 284 4.98 -19.24 1.47
N GLY A 285 3.83 -18.69 1.09
CA GLY A 285 2.65 -19.49 0.69
C GLY A 285 1.95 -20.16 1.89
N GLU A 286 2.21 -19.71 3.09
CA GLU A 286 1.63 -20.18 4.33
C GLU A 286 0.55 -19.20 4.85
N PRO A 287 -0.35 -19.64 5.77
CA PRO A 287 -1.28 -18.72 6.41
C PRO A 287 -0.57 -17.47 6.97
N GLY A 288 -1.15 -16.29 6.74
CA GLY A 288 -0.53 -15.00 7.09
C GLY A 288 -0.11 -14.86 8.56
N MET A 289 -0.72 -15.61 9.47
CA MET A 289 -0.38 -15.61 10.90
C MET A 289 0.80 -16.54 11.27
N ARG A 290 1.39 -17.26 10.33
CA ARG A 290 2.57 -18.08 10.58
C ARG A 290 3.85 -17.30 10.42
N VAL A 291 4.88 -17.75 11.13
CA VAL A 291 6.29 -17.38 10.92
C VAL A 291 6.99 -18.66 10.48
N PRO A 292 7.09 -18.95 9.19
CA PRO A 292 7.90 -20.07 8.72
C PRO A 292 9.34 -19.89 9.18
N GLU A 293 9.94 -20.96 9.69
CA GLU A 293 11.38 -20.98 9.93
C GLU A 293 12.08 -20.87 8.58
N THR A 294 12.96 -19.88 8.44
CA THR A 294 13.87 -19.78 7.29
C THR A 294 14.82 -20.98 7.33
N THR A 295 14.60 -21.94 6.44
CA THR A 295 15.54 -23.05 6.19
C THR A 295 16.82 -22.55 5.51
#